data_a102958b808356446a15e4d696fdc7d8
#
_entry.id   a102958b808356446a15e4d696fdc7d8
#
_cell.length_a   1.000
_cell.length_b   1.000
_cell.length_c   1.000
_cell.angle_alpha   90.00
_cell.angle_beta   90.00
_cell.angle_gamma   90.00
#
_symmetry.space_group_name_H-M   'P 1'
#
loop_
_entity.id
_entity.type
_entity.pdbx_description
1 polymer ?
#
loop_
_entity_poly.entity_id
_entity_poly.type
_entity_poly.pdbx_seq_one_letter_code
_entity_poly.pdbx_strand_id
1 'polypeptide(L)'
;CAIPLIKDCAVYRSAIIDYAINSLDTDFAKFGSLYETAGEGGTPTTSNASFYDNGKIPFVKIDDLKQKYLTENKDFITELGLQKSSAWLVPTRSILFSNGATIGEITITTYPVCTKQGILGIVPKSNIDVEFLYYFMSSTYFKKAISRIVTEGTMKTAYLKDIANILCPIPTKEKQQGIAKMPSALNSKIDYEQSLLKLFIMQKQYLLRQMFI
;
A
#
# COMPACT_ATOMS: atom_id res chain seq x y z
N CYS A 1 -27.28 -3.88 9.06
CA CYS A 1 -26.41 -3.08 9.98
C CYS A 1 -24.91 -3.33 9.86
N ALA A 2 -24.40 -3.93 8.78
CA ALA A 2 -22.94 -4.14 8.60
C ALA A 2 -22.18 -2.86 8.24
N ILE A 3 -22.79 -1.93 7.52
CA ILE A 3 -22.12 -0.71 7.04
C ILE A 3 -21.65 0.21 8.19
N PRO A 4 -22.45 0.50 9.24
CA PRO A 4 -21.96 1.26 10.40
C PRO A 4 -20.78 0.55 11.09
N LEU A 5 -20.90 -0.77 11.32
CA LEU A 5 -19.85 -1.55 11.97
C LEU A 5 -18.52 -1.50 11.20
N ILE A 6 -18.55 -1.58 9.86
CA ILE A 6 -17.36 -1.48 9.02
C ILE A 6 -16.71 -0.09 9.14
N LYS A 7 -17.51 0.99 9.13
CA LYS A 7 -17.02 2.35 9.33
C LYS A 7 -16.40 2.54 10.70
N ASP A 8 -17.05 2.06 11.76
CA ASP A 8 -16.57 2.15 13.12
C ASP A 8 -15.25 1.39 13.30
N CYS A 9 -15.13 0.18 12.74
CA CYS A 9 -13.89 -0.59 12.76
C CYS A 9 -12.73 0.14 12.04
N ALA A 10 -13.00 0.85 10.93
CA ALA A 10 -11.98 1.62 10.23
C ALA A 10 -11.48 2.82 11.05
N VAL A 11 -12.39 3.51 11.77
CA VAL A 11 -12.06 4.61 12.68
C VAL A 11 -11.23 4.09 13.87
N TYR A 12 -11.67 3.00 14.51
CA TYR A 12 -10.93 2.38 15.62
C TYR A 12 -9.54 1.91 15.19
N ARG A 13 -9.40 1.33 14.00
CA ARG A 13 -8.09 0.95 13.45
C ARG A 13 -7.15 2.14 13.36
N SER A 14 -7.59 3.26 12.79
CA SER A 14 -6.78 4.47 12.69
C SER A 14 -6.36 4.99 14.06
N ALA A 15 -7.30 5.05 15.01
CA ALA A 15 -7.04 5.50 16.38
C ALA A 15 -6.03 4.59 17.11
N ILE A 16 -6.13 3.27 16.92
CA ILE A 16 -5.19 2.30 17.51
C ILE A 16 -3.79 2.47 16.92
N ILE A 17 -3.69 2.64 15.60
CA ILE A 17 -2.41 2.87 14.95
C ILE A 17 -1.78 4.17 15.49
N ASP A 18 -2.54 5.26 15.52
CA ASP A 18 -2.05 6.55 15.98
C ASP A 18 -1.66 6.50 17.48
N TYR A 19 -2.44 5.85 18.31
CA TYR A 19 -2.10 5.63 19.72
C TYR A 19 -0.80 4.82 19.85
N ALA A 20 -0.70 3.70 19.15
CA ALA A 20 0.47 2.84 19.22
C ALA A 20 1.75 3.57 18.76
N ILE A 21 1.69 4.35 17.68
CA ILE A 21 2.83 5.12 17.16
C ILE A 21 3.20 6.27 18.11
N ASN A 22 2.21 7.01 18.64
CA ASN A 22 2.46 8.15 19.51
C ASN A 22 2.93 7.75 20.93
N SER A 23 2.61 6.54 21.39
CA SER A 23 3.02 6.00 22.69
C SER A 23 4.38 5.30 22.67
N LEU A 24 5.06 5.26 21.52
CA LEU A 24 6.38 4.63 21.43
C LEU A 24 7.45 5.47 22.14
N ASP A 25 8.01 4.89 23.19
CA ASP A 25 9.24 5.36 23.82
C ASP A 25 10.42 4.60 23.16
N THR A 26 10.98 5.19 22.13
CA THR A 26 12.05 4.60 21.32
C THR A 26 12.82 5.68 20.55
N ASP A 27 14.00 5.33 20.08
CA ASP A 27 14.80 6.20 19.23
C ASP A 27 14.08 6.47 17.89
N PHE A 28 14.37 7.64 17.35
CA PHE A 28 13.92 8.05 16.03
C PHE A 28 15.07 8.01 15.05
N ALA A 29 14.83 7.50 13.86
CA ALA A 29 15.76 7.59 12.75
C ALA A 29 15.05 8.05 11.47
N LYS A 30 15.84 8.41 10.46
CA LYS A 30 15.31 8.79 9.15
C LYS A 30 14.66 7.58 8.47
N PHE A 31 13.51 7.79 7.83
CA PHE A 31 12.82 6.77 7.05
C PHE A 31 13.75 6.06 6.06
N GLY A 32 14.68 6.80 5.44
CA GLY A 32 15.69 6.25 4.55
C GLY A 32 16.60 5.18 5.17
N SER A 33 16.68 5.11 6.50
CA SER A 33 17.45 4.07 7.18
C SER A 33 16.68 2.74 7.37
N LEU A 34 15.36 2.71 7.07
CA LEU A 34 14.50 1.55 7.32
C LEU A 34 14.45 0.57 6.15
N TYR A 35 14.90 0.97 4.97
CA TYR A 35 14.85 0.13 3.78
C TYR A 35 16.25 -0.14 3.21
N GLU A 36 16.40 -1.24 2.51
CA GLU A 36 17.62 -1.60 1.76
C GLU A 36 17.63 -0.89 0.41
N THR A 37 16.49 -0.90 -0.28
CA THR A 37 16.30 -0.31 -1.59
C THR A 37 14.95 0.36 -1.66
N ALA A 38 14.91 1.54 -2.26
CA ALA A 38 13.67 2.19 -2.64
C ALA A 38 13.85 2.92 -3.97
N GLY A 39 12.83 2.91 -4.80
CA GLY A 39 12.86 3.55 -6.11
C GLY A 39 11.48 3.82 -6.64
N GLU A 40 11.39 4.82 -7.50
CA GLU A 40 10.17 5.09 -8.25
C GLU A 40 10.00 4.06 -9.37
N GLY A 41 8.76 3.69 -9.64
CA GLY A 41 8.44 2.86 -10.79
C GLY A 41 8.69 3.55 -12.12
N GLY A 42 8.73 2.79 -13.18
CA GLY A 42 8.90 3.29 -14.56
C GLY A 42 7.81 2.77 -15.47
N THR A 43 7.43 3.59 -16.45
CA THR A 43 6.42 3.19 -17.42
C THR A 43 7.11 2.97 -18.77
N PRO A 44 7.12 1.72 -19.32
CA PRO A 44 7.57 1.49 -20.67
C PRO A 44 6.77 2.33 -21.66
N THR A 45 7.37 2.69 -22.78
CA THR A 45 6.71 3.52 -23.82
C THR A 45 5.40 2.88 -24.26
N THR A 46 4.27 3.52 -23.95
CA THR A 46 2.92 2.97 -24.11
C THR A 46 2.51 2.79 -25.59
N SER A 47 3.12 3.54 -26.50
CA SER A 47 2.89 3.38 -27.95
C SER A 47 3.56 2.14 -28.56
N ASN A 48 4.41 1.44 -27.80
CA ASN A 48 5.08 0.23 -28.27
C ASN A 48 4.39 -1.02 -27.71
N ALA A 49 3.54 -1.64 -28.54
CA ALA A 49 2.79 -2.84 -28.18
C ALA A 49 3.69 -4.01 -27.71
N SER A 50 4.91 -4.14 -28.26
CA SER A 50 5.84 -5.21 -27.87
C SER A 50 6.29 -5.16 -26.40
N PHE A 51 6.09 -4.04 -25.71
CA PHE A 51 6.38 -3.91 -24.28
C PHE A 51 5.25 -4.42 -23.39
N TYR A 52 4.06 -4.66 -23.95
CA TYR A 52 2.84 -5.02 -23.21
C TYR A 52 2.19 -6.32 -23.69
N ASP A 53 2.15 -6.55 -25.03
CA ASP A 53 1.45 -7.69 -25.61
C ASP A 53 2.05 -9.01 -25.12
N ASN A 54 1.18 -9.88 -24.59
CA ASN A 54 1.55 -11.15 -23.98
C ASN A 54 2.56 -11.02 -22.82
N GLY A 55 2.61 -9.86 -22.14
CA GLY A 55 3.43 -9.64 -20.96
C GLY A 55 3.10 -10.60 -19.85
N LYS A 56 4.10 -11.01 -19.06
CA LYS A 56 3.97 -11.93 -17.92
C LYS A 56 4.45 -11.31 -16.61
N ILE A 57 5.14 -10.17 -16.67
CA ILE A 57 5.62 -9.45 -15.49
C ILE A 57 4.47 -8.57 -14.99
N PRO A 58 3.99 -8.75 -13.76
CA PRO A 58 2.94 -7.93 -13.19
C PRO A 58 3.33 -6.45 -13.20
N PHE A 59 2.42 -5.60 -13.69
CA PHE A 59 2.62 -4.14 -13.79
C PHE A 59 1.52 -3.40 -13.04
N VAL A 60 1.86 -2.86 -11.88
CA VAL A 60 0.92 -2.30 -10.91
C VAL A 60 0.68 -0.83 -11.17
N LYS A 61 -0.59 -0.44 -11.15
CA LYS A 61 -1.07 0.94 -11.23
C LYS A 61 -1.69 1.39 -9.91
N ILE A 62 -1.96 2.69 -9.75
CA ILE A 62 -2.47 3.26 -8.49
C ILE A 62 -3.78 2.60 -8.05
N ASP A 63 -4.65 2.22 -8.99
CA ASP A 63 -5.92 1.57 -8.68
C ASP A 63 -5.78 0.19 -8.02
N ASP A 64 -4.65 -0.47 -8.21
CA ASP A 64 -4.36 -1.78 -7.62
C ASP A 64 -3.91 -1.66 -6.14
N LEU A 65 -3.54 -0.44 -5.66
CA LEU A 65 -3.04 -0.21 -4.30
C LEU A 65 -4.13 -0.08 -3.23
N LYS A 66 -5.41 -0.25 -3.58
CA LYS A 66 -6.55 0.04 -2.68
C LYS A 66 -6.79 -1.00 -1.58
N GLN A 67 -5.94 -2.00 -1.46
CA GLN A 67 -6.01 -3.07 -0.47
C GLN A 67 -4.67 -3.26 0.25
N LYS A 68 -4.72 -3.78 1.49
CA LYS A 68 -3.51 -3.95 2.29
C LYS A 68 -2.50 -4.88 1.62
N TYR A 69 -2.95 -5.98 1.05
CA TYR A 69 -2.12 -6.92 0.33
C TYR A 69 -2.45 -6.89 -1.16
N LEU A 70 -1.44 -6.78 -1.99
CA LEU A 70 -1.60 -6.90 -3.42
C LEU A 70 -1.80 -8.37 -3.78
N THR A 71 -3.06 -8.78 -3.98
CA THR A 71 -3.42 -10.17 -4.30
C THR A 71 -3.61 -10.40 -5.80
N GLU A 72 -3.89 -9.36 -6.55
CA GLU A 72 -4.11 -9.39 -8.00
C GLU A 72 -3.75 -8.07 -8.65
N ASN A 73 -3.44 -8.07 -9.92
CA ASN A 73 -3.24 -6.90 -10.78
C ASN A 73 -3.82 -7.17 -12.17
N LYS A 74 -4.08 -6.12 -12.93
CA LYS A 74 -4.74 -6.21 -14.24
C LYS A 74 -3.76 -6.14 -15.41
N ASP A 75 -2.68 -5.43 -15.24
CA ASP A 75 -1.75 -5.11 -16.32
C ASP A 75 -0.45 -5.90 -16.20
N PHE A 76 0.18 -6.14 -17.33
CA PHE A 76 1.45 -6.86 -17.42
C PHE A 76 2.37 -6.18 -18.43
N ILE A 77 3.68 -6.35 -18.26
CA ILE A 77 4.71 -5.95 -19.22
C ILE A 77 5.55 -7.15 -19.62
N THR A 78 6.22 -7.03 -20.78
CA THR A 78 7.16 -8.04 -21.25
C THR A 78 8.55 -7.83 -20.64
N GLU A 79 9.42 -8.84 -20.74
CA GLU A 79 10.85 -8.71 -20.40
C GLU A 79 11.51 -7.57 -21.18
N LEU A 80 11.13 -7.40 -22.46
CA LEU A 80 11.64 -6.31 -23.29
C LEU A 80 11.18 -4.94 -22.74
N GLY A 81 9.93 -4.84 -22.28
CA GLY A 81 9.40 -3.63 -21.64
C GLY A 81 10.14 -3.29 -20.35
N LEU A 82 10.46 -4.29 -19.54
CA LEU A 82 11.28 -4.12 -18.33
C LEU A 82 12.69 -3.64 -18.68
N GLN A 83 13.37 -4.30 -19.61
CA GLN A 83 14.76 -3.98 -19.98
C GLN A 83 14.92 -2.61 -20.68
N LYS A 84 13.89 -2.14 -21.38
CA LYS A 84 13.92 -0.89 -22.17
C LYS A 84 13.27 0.30 -21.47
N SER A 85 12.99 0.18 -20.18
CA SER A 85 12.40 1.25 -19.37
C SER A 85 13.13 1.44 -18.05
N SER A 86 12.72 2.43 -17.27
CA SER A 86 13.17 2.63 -15.89
C SER A 86 12.39 1.78 -14.88
N ALA A 87 11.51 0.89 -15.33
CA ALA A 87 10.82 -0.05 -14.44
C ALA A 87 11.83 -1.00 -13.78
N TRP A 88 11.56 -1.38 -12.56
CA TRP A 88 12.35 -2.35 -11.83
C TRP A 88 11.45 -3.33 -11.08
N LEU A 89 11.96 -4.52 -10.82
CA LEU A 89 11.21 -5.59 -10.17
C LEU A 89 11.28 -5.42 -8.66
N VAL A 90 10.19 -4.97 -8.05
CA VAL A 90 10.02 -4.88 -6.60
C VAL A 90 9.75 -6.28 -6.05
N PRO A 91 10.53 -6.78 -5.09
CA PRO A 91 10.33 -8.13 -4.56
C PRO A 91 9.06 -8.25 -3.71
N THR A 92 8.67 -9.48 -3.41
CA THR A 92 7.62 -9.78 -2.43
C THR A 92 7.97 -9.23 -1.04
N ARG A 93 6.96 -8.99 -0.19
CA ARG A 93 7.13 -8.39 1.15
C ARG A 93 7.75 -7.00 1.14
N SER A 94 7.44 -6.21 0.11
CA SER A 94 7.80 -4.80 -0.02
C SER A 94 6.58 -3.91 0.10
N ILE A 95 6.78 -2.62 0.36
CA ILE A 95 5.72 -1.61 0.34
C ILE A 95 5.67 -0.95 -1.04
N LEU A 96 4.48 -0.82 -1.60
CA LEU A 96 4.21 0.12 -2.69
C LEU A 96 3.48 1.32 -2.12
N PHE A 97 3.93 2.52 -2.48
CA PHE A 97 3.37 3.78 -2.00
C PHE A 97 3.19 4.75 -3.16
N SER A 98 1.97 5.25 -3.37
CA SER A 98 1.71 6.26 -4.40
C SER A 98 2.24 7.63 -3.97
N ASN A 99 3.13 8.21 -4.76
CA ASN A 99 3.79 9.48 -4.48
C ASN A 99 3.48 10.60 -5.50
N GLY A 100 2.64 10.31 -6.49
CA GLY A 100 2.24 11.22 -7.57
C GLY A 100 0.80 11.73 -7.42
N ALA A 101 0.03 11.72 -8.50
CA ALA A 101 -1.30 12.33 -8.61
C ALA A 101 -2.30 11.99 -7.48
N THR A 102 -2.26 10.77 -6.95
CA THR A 102 -2.99 10.34 -5.77
C THR A 102 -1.98 9.88 -4.73
N ILE A 103 -1.60 10.78 -3.81
CA ILE A 103 -0.57 10.48 -2.80
C ILE A 103 -1.21 9.77 -1.61
N GLY A 104 -0.57 8.65 -1.17
CA GLY A 104 -0.89 8.01 0.10
C GLY A 104 -1.60 6.66 -0.01
N GLU A 105 -1.88 6.16 -1.23
CA GLU A 105 -2.29 4.77 -1.40
C GLU A 105 -1.11 3.85 -1.12
N ILE A 106 -1.34 2.78 -0.37
CA ILE A 106 -0.28 1.91 0.12
C ILE A 106 -0.72 0.45 0.11
N THR A 107 0.16 -0.44 -0.33
CA THR A 107 -0.06 -1.90 -0.30
C THR A 107 1.23 -2.66 -0.04
N ILE A 108 1.11 -3.89 0.43
CA ILE A 108 2.21 -4.85 0.61
C ILE A 108 2.19 -5.84 -0.56
N THR A 109 3.35 -6.01 -1.23
CA THR A 109 3.48 -6.99 -2.32
C THR A 109 3.44 -8.42 -1.78
N THR A 110 2.66 -9.29 -2.43
CA THR A 110 2.61 -10.73 -2.15
C THR A 110 3.34 -11.56 -3.21
N TYR A 111 3.69 -10.94 -4.33
CA TYR A 111 4.51 -11.47 -5.42
C TYR A 111 5.37 -10.34 -6.01
N PRO A 112 6.44 -10.67 -6.76
CA PRO A 112 7.28 -9.65 -7.40
C PRO A 112 6.52 -8.88 -8.48
N VAL A 113 6.68 -7.55 -8.51
CA VAL A 113 5.95 -6.68 -9.43
C VAL A 113 6.81 -5.53 -9.95
N CYS A 114 6.48 -5.02 -11.11
CA CYS A 114 6.90 -3.69 -11.56
C CYS A 114 5.79 -2.67 -11.28
N THR A 115 6.13 -1.41 -11.13
CA THR A 115 5.17 -0.34 -10.85
C THR A 115 5.23 0.76 -11.89
N LYS A 116 4.08 1.37 -12.14
CA LYS A 116 3.99 2.58 -12.94
C LYS A 116 4.73 3.74 -12.25
N GLN A 117 5.23 4.69 -13.02
CA GLN A 117 5.71 5.98 -12.51
C GLN A 117 4.65 6.65 -11.61
N GLY A 118 5.08 7.25 -10.51
CA GLY A 118 4.21 7.79 -9.45
C GLY A 118 3.88 6.77 -8.36
N ILE A 119 4.56 5.62 -8.34
CA ILE A 119 4.51 4.62 -7.27
C ILE A 119 5.94 4.28 -6.87
N LEU A 120 6.25 4.44 -5.59
CA LEU A 120 7.50 4.01 -4.98
C LEU A 120 7.41 2.56 -4.56
N GLY A 121 8.41 1.75 -4.95
CA GLY A 121 8.68 0.46 -4.32
C GLY A 121 9.69 0.65 -3.19
N ILE A 122 9.41 0.09 -2.02
CA ILE A 122 10.24 0.23 -0.81
C ILE A 122 10.49 -1.16 -0.24
N VAL A 123 11.73 -1.61 -0.29
CA VAL A 123 12.17 -2.92 0.22
C VAL A 123 12.69 -2.74 1.64
N PRO A 124 11.95 -3.15 2.69
CA PRO A 124 12.39 -2.93 4.06
C PRO A 124 13.62 -3.78 4.39
N LYS A 125 14.46 -3.29 5.31
CA LYS A 125 15.55 -4.06 5.89
C LYS A 125 15.06 -5.29 6.68
N SER A 126 15.89 -6.28 6.85
CA SER A 126 15.56 -7.53 7.54
C SER A 126 15.10 -7.37 9.00
N ASN A 127 15.56 -6.29 9.66
CA ASN A 127 15.15 -5.94 11.03
C ASN A 127 13.86 -5.10 11.10
N ILE A 128 13.29 -4.73 9.96
CA ILE A 128 12.04 -3.97 9.87
C ILE A 128 10.89 -4.92 9.45
N ASP A 129 9.86 -4.95 10.27
CA ASP A 129 8.65 -5.71 9.96
C ASP A 129 7.79 -4.94 8.95
N VAL A 130 7.46 -5.55 7.81
CA VAL A 130 6.71 -4.89 6.73
C VAL A 130 5.29 -4.50 7.15
N GLU A 131 4.66 -5.26 8.06
CA GLU A 131 3.33 -4.94 8.58
C GLU A 131 3.38 -3.70 9.47
N PHE A 132 4.41 -3.60 10.32
CA PHE A 132 4.66 -2.40 11.10
C PHE A 132 4.89 -1.20 10.20
N LEU A 133 5.74 -1.35 9.16
CA LEU A 133 6.03 -0.28 8.21
C LEU A 133 4.76 0.19 7.48
N TYR A 134 3.92 -0.74 7.04
CA TYR A 134 2.62 -0.45 6.45
C TYR A 134 1.74 0.38 7.39
N TYR A 135 1.61 -0.02 8.65
CA TYR A 135 0.80 0.72 9.62
C TYR A 135 1.40 2.06 10.00
N PHE A 136 2.72 2.15 10.15
CA PHE A 136 3.41 3.41 10.35
C PHE A 136 3.11 4.39 9.22
N MET A 137 3.26 3.97 7.96
CA MET A 137 2.97 4.80 6.79
C MET A 137 1.47 5.12 6.63
N SER A 138 0.59 4.32 7.24
CA SER A 138 -0.86 4.58 7.29
C SER A 138 -1.26 5.54 8.42
N SER A 139 -0.39 5.84 9.37
CA SER A 139 -0.66 6.67 10.55
C SER A 139 -0.89 8.14 10.18
N THR A 140 -1.61 8.84 11.04
CA THR A 140 -1.81 10.30 10.94
C THR A 140 -0.49 11.05 11.03
N TYR A 141 0.47 10.55 11.81
CA TYR A 141 1.82 11.11 11.91
C TYR A 141 2.50 11.15 10.54
N PHE A 142 2.59 10.00 9.86
CA PHE A 142 3.24 9.92 8.55
C PHE A 142 2.50 10.73 7.50
N LYS A 143 1.16 10.67 7.45
CA LYS A 143 0.33 11.46 6.54
C LYS A 143 0.55 12.96 6.70
N LYS A 144 0.64 13.45 7.94
CA LYS A 144 0.98 14.86 8.22
C LYS A 144 2.41 15.20 7.78
N ALA A 145 3.36 14.31 7.96
CA ALA A 145 4.73 14.52 7.49
C ALA A 145 4.77 14.60 5.95
N ILE A 146 4.09 13.68 5.25
CA ILE A 146 3.95 13.72 3.79
C ILE A 146 3.31 15.04 3.32
N SER A 147 2.23 15.48 3.94
CA SER A 147 1.54 16.72 3.53
C SER A 147 2.42 17.98 3.63
N ARG A 148 3.46 17.97 4.48
CA ARG A 148 4.41 19.09 4.63
C ARG A 148 5.50 19.12 3.57
N ILE A 149 5.82 17.97 2.97
CA ILE A 149 6.88 17.82 1.96
C ILE A 149 6.36 17.75 0.53
N VAL A 150 5.04 17.66 0.35
CA VAL A 150 4.42 17.69 -0.98
C VAL A 150 4.63 19.06 -1.61
N THR A 151 5.24 19.07 -2.79
CA THR A 151 5.44 20.31 -3.54
C THR A 151 4.10 20.79 -4.12
N GLU A 152 3.80 22.08 -3.90
CA GLU A 152 2.68 22.75 -4.57
C GLU A 152 3.09 23.14 -5.98
N GLY A 153 2.46 22.51 -6.98
CA GLY A 153 2.70 22.74 -8.40
C GLY A 153 1.54 22.18 -9.23
N THR A 154 1.68 22.19 -10.54
CA THR A 154 0.71 21.60 -11.48
C THR A 154 0.46 20.12 -11.22
N MET A 155 1.44 19.40 -10.66
CA MET A 155 1.28 18.02 -10.15
C MET A 155 1.91 17.93 -8.76
N LYS A 156 1.08 17.57 -7.77
CA LYS A 156 1.56 17.30 -6.41
C LYS A 156 2.41 16.03 -6.41
N THR A 157 3.62 16.09 -5.89
CA THR A 157 4.52 14.94 -5.80
C THR A 157 5.26 14.95 -4.47
N ALA A 158 5.36 13.79 -3.83
CA ALA A 158 6.23 13.55 -2.68
C ALA A 158 7.49 12.82 -3.16
N TYR A 159 8.62 13.53 -3.22
CA TYR A 159 9.86 12.94 -3.70
C TYR A 159 10.47 11.98 -2.69
N LEU A 160 11.02 10.86 -3.17
CA LEU A 160 11.67 9.84 -2.31
C LEU A 160 12.73 10.44 -1.38
N LYS A 161 13.56 11.40 -1.87
CA LYS A 161 14.58 12.07 -1.08
C LYS A 161 14.02 12.81 0.14
N ASP A 162 12.82 13.39 0.03
CA ASP A 162 12.17 14.12 1.09
C ASP A 162 11.46 13.16 2.06
N ILE A 163 10.80 12.13 1.53
CA ILE A 163 10.23 11.02 2.31
C ILE A 163 11.31 10.35 3.15
N ALA A 164 12.50 10.12 2.59
CA ALA A 164 13.64 9.51 3.28
C ALA A 164 14.11 10.29 4.52
N ASN A 165 13.82 11.59 4.61
CA ASN A 165 14.18 12.43 5.75
C ASN A 165 13.10 12.49 6.86
N ILE A 166 11.92 11.90 6.66
CA ILE A 166 10.88 11.81 7.70
C ILE A 166 11.44 11.02 8.89
N LEU A 167 11.29 11.57 10.10
CA LEU A 167 11.68 10.87 11.31
C LEU A 167 10.67 9.77 11.66
N CYS A 168 11.17 8.59 11.96
CA CYS A 168 10.37 7.40 12.25
C CYS A 168 10.82 6.77 13.56
N PRO A 169 9.91 6.36 14.45
CA PRO A 169 10.27 5.57 15.62
C PRO A 169 10.74 4.18 15.16
N ILE A 170 11.80 3.69 15.77
CA ILE A 170 12.37 2.36 15.48
C ILE A 170 12.33 1.49 16.74
N PRO A 171 11.19 0.89 17.07
CA PRO A 171 11.11 -0.07 18.15
C PRO A 171 11.81 -1.39 17.77
N THR A 172 12.11 -2.23 18.75
CA THR A 172 12.63 -3.57 18.49
C THR A 172 11.68 -4.38 17.62
N LYS A 173 12.19 -5.40 16.92
CA LYS A 173 11.38 -6.20 15.99
C LYS A 173 10.17 -6.86 16.66
N GLU A 174 10.32 -7.29 17.91
CA GLU A 174 9.24 -7.87 18.72
C GLU A 174 8.14 -6.83 19.00
N LYS A 175 8.53 -5.60 19.34
CA LYS A 175 7.57 -4.50 19.52
C LYS A 175 6.89 -4.13 18.19
N GLN A 176 7.62 -4.09 17.07
CA GLN A 176 7.05 -3.85 15.74
C GLN A 176 5.94 -4.86 15.42
N GLN A 177 6.21 -6.16 15.62
CA GLN A 177 5.23 -7.22 15.43
C GLN A 177 4.04 -7.12 16.39
N GLY A 178 4.30 -6.76 17.65
CA GLY A 178 3.24 -6.52 18.65
C GLY A 178 2.28 -5.40 18.21
N ILE A 179 2.82 -4.29 17.74
CA ILE A 179 2.04 -3.14 17.24
C ILE A 179 1.19 -3.54 16.03
N ALA A 180 1.74 -4.34 15.12
CA ALA A 180 1.04 -4.75 13.90
C ALA A 180 -0.14 -5.72 14.16
N LYS A 181 -0.11 -6.50 15.24
CA LYS A 181 -1.12 -7.55 15.52
C LYS A 181 -2.54 -7.02 15.63
N MET A 182 -2.78 -5.98 16.42
CA MET A 182 -4.12 -5.48 16.69
C MET A 182 -4.77 -4.82 15.46
N PRO A 183 -4.11 -3.90 14.75
CA PRO A 183 -4.63 -3.38 13.48
C PRO A 183 -4.83 -4.47 12.41
N SER A 184 -3.96 -5.50 12.38
CA SER A 184 -4.13 -6.63 11.45
C SER A 184 -5.39 -7.43 11.76
N ALA A 185 -5.68 -7.72 13.03
CA ALA A 185 -6.90 -8.41 13.43
C ALA A 185 -8.16 -7.60 13.05
N LEU A 186 -8.13 -6.28 13.21
CA LEU A 186 -9.23 -5.40 12.78
C LEU A 186 -9.40 -5.39 11.25
N ASN A 187 -8.30 -5.39 10.49
CA ASN A 187 -8.38 -5.51 9.03
C ASN A 187 -9.06 -6.83 8.62
N SER A 188 -8.61 -7.96 9.18
CA SER A 188 -9.22 -9.26 8.90
C SER A 188 -10.72 -9.29 9.22
N LYS A 189 -11.12 -8.63 10.32
CA LYS A 189 -12.55 -8.51 10.64
C LYS A 189 -13.30 -7.64 9.64
N ILE A 190 -12.74 -6.51 9.22
CA ILE A 190 -13.34 -5.63 8.20
C ILE A 190 -13.51 -6.40 6.88
N ASP A 191 -12.48 -7.09 6.42
CA ASP A 191 -12.48 -7.85 5.17
C ASP A 191 -13.53 -8.98 5.22
N TYR A 192 -13.64 -9.66 6.37
CA TYR A 192 -14.68 -10.67 6.59
C TYR A 192 -16.09 -10.09 6.51
N GLU A 193 -16.36 -8.99 7.21
CA GLU A 193 -17.67 -8.33 7.22
C GLU A 193 -18.05 -7.78 5.83
N GLN A 194 -17.07 -7.25 5.08
CA GLN A 194 -17.29 -6.81 3.70
C GLN A 194 -17.63 -7.97 2.78
N SER A 195 -16.95 -9.10 2.91
CA SER A 195 -17.21 -10.31 2.14
C SER A 195 -18.60 -10.86 2.44
N LEU A 196 -18.98 -10.88 3.71
CA LEU A 196 -20.30 -11.33 4.16
C LEU A 196 -21.41 -10.41 3.61
N LEU A 197 -21.21 -9.09 3.67
CA LEU A 197 -22.14 -8.12 3.10
C LEU A 197 -22.35 -8.35 1.59
N LYS A 198 -21.27 -8.60 0.85
CA LYS A 198 -21.33 -8.91 -0.59
C LYS A 198 -22.18 -10.17 -0.86
N LEU A 199 -21.97 -11.21 -0.07
CA LEU A 199 -22.75 -12.45 -0.19
C LEU A 199 -24.25 -12.21 0.09
N PHE A 200 -24.59 -11.44 1.12
CA PHE A 200 -25.99 -11.10 1.41
C PHE A 200 -26.63 -10.27 0.29
N ILE A 201 -25.89 -9.34 -0.31
CA ILE A 201 -26.41 -8.57 -1.47
C ILE A 201 -26.69 -9.50 -2.64
N MET A 202 -25.78 -10.43 -2.95
CA MET A 202 -25.98 -11.42 -4.01
C MET A 202 -27.19 -12.33 -3.73
N GLN A 203 -27.32 -12.83 -2.51
CA GLN A 203 -28.47 -13.65 -2.09
C GLN A 203 -29.79 -12.88 -2.21
N LYS A 204 -29.83 -11.62 -1.75
CA LYS A 204 -31.00 -10.76 -1.92
C LYS A 204 -31.38 -10.61 -3.38
N GLN A 205 -30.42 -10.33 -4.26
CA GLN A 205 -30.67 -10.17 -5.69
C GLN A 205 -31.20 -11.48 -6.32
N TYR A 206 -30.64 -12.62 -5.92
CA TYR A 206 -31.13 -13.94 -6.37
C TYR A 206 -32.58 -14.17 -5.95
N LEU A 207 -32.92 -13.97 -4.68
CA LEU A 207 -34.28 -14.17 -4.17
C LEU A 207 -35.28 -13.21 -4.84
N LEU A 208 -34.93 -11.95 -5.05
CA LEU A 208 -35.80 -11.01 -5.76
C LEU A 208 -36.10 -11.48 -7.20
N ARG A 209 -35.08 -11.99 -7.90
CA ARG A 209 -35.29 -12.57 -9.25
C ARG A 209 -36.22 -13.77 -9.24
N GLN A 210 -36.20 -14.63 -8.21
CA GLN A 210 -37.08 -15.77 -8.09
C GLN A 210 -38.53 -15.39 -7.73
N MET A 211 -38.72 -14.22 -7.08
CA MET A 211 -40.08 -13.77 -6.68
C MET A 211 -40.82 -13.02 -7.79
N PHE A 212 -40.14 -12.54 -8.83
CA PHE A 212 -40.73 -11.73 -9.90
C PHE A 212 -40.59 -12.37 -11.29
N ILE A 213 -40.38 -13.68 -11.34
CA ILE A 213 -40.61 -14.55 -12.51
C ILE A 213 -41.96 -15.24 -12.32
#